data_8083b27ea9a00ec7464832f1b1149f18
#
_entry.id   8083b27ea9a00ec7464832f1b1149f18
#
_cell.length_a   1.000
_cell.length_b   1.000
_cell.length_c   1.000
_cell.angle_alpha   90.00
_cell.angle_beta   90.00
_cell.angle_gamma   90.00
#
_symmetry.space_group_name_H-M   'P 1'
#
loop_
_entity.id
_entity.type
_entity.pdbx_description
1 polymer ?
#
loop_
_entity_poly.entity_id
_entity_poly.type
_entity_poly.pdbx_seq_one_letter_code
_entity_poly.pdbx_strand_id
1 'polypeptide(L)'
;MSSLQPHWQNDRVTLYCGDALETLKRLPDESVHCCVTSPPYYGLRDYGVEGQLGLEQTPDEYIAKMVEVFREVRRVLRSDGTLWLNIGDSYDGSGKGRNADGTHQGGGKQGTSKGSIEGSISKTVTGGACKAKDLIGIPWMLAFALRADGWYLRQDIIWNK
;
A
#
# COMPACT_ATOMS: atom_id res chain seq x y z
N MET A 1 5.80 -7.40 -28.26
CA MET A 1 5.54 -6.67 -27.00
C MET A 1 6.16 -5.30 -27.15
N SER A 2 5.41 -4.20 -26.96
CA SER A 2 5.99 -2.87 -27.08
C SER A 2 6.98 -2.66 -25.94
N SER A 3 8.15 -2.09 -26.21
CA SER A 3 9.17 -1.81 -25.21
C SER A 3 8.63 -0.85 -24.16
N LEU A 4 9.01 -1.04 -22.89
CA LEU A 4 8.70 -0.11 -21.81
C LEU A 4 9.43 1.22 -22.08
N GLN A 5 8.69 2.29 -22.33
CA GLN A 5 9.27 3.60 -22.61
C GLN A 5 9.35 4.42 -21.32
N PRO A 6 10.54 4.94 -20.98
CA PRO A 6 10.66 5.85 -19.85
C PRO A 6 9.85 7.13 -20.08
N HIS A 7 9.24 7.65 -19.03
CA HIS A 7 8.67 8.98 -19.01
C HIS A 7 9.79 10.05 -19.02
N TRP A 8 10.89 9.76 -18.32
CA TRP A 8 12.10 10.57 -18.29
C TRP A 8 13.30 9.71 -17.92
N GLN A 9 14.49 10.06 -18.44
CA GLN A 9 15.72 9.33 -18.19
C GLN A 9 16.95 10.24 -18.28
N ASN A 10 17.95 9.95 -17.44
CA ASN A 10 19.33 10.45 -17.59
C ASN A 10 20.33 9.31 -17.28
N ASP A 11 21.61 9.63 -17.11
CA ASP A 11 22.67 8.65 -16.89
C ASP A 11 22.51 7.81 -15.61
N ARG A 12 21.69 8.25 -14.65
CA ARG A 12 21.56 7.64 -13.31
C ARG A 12 20.13 7.25 -12.94
N VAL A 13 19.14 7.86 -13.56
CA VAL A 13 17.74 7.72 -13.16
C VAL A 13 16.87 7.48 -14.39
N THR A 14 16.01 6.48 -14.27
CA THR A 14 14.94 6.22 -15.23
C THR A 14 13.59 6.31 -14.50
N LEU A 15 12.68 7.16 -14.98
CA LEU A 15 11.34 7.31 -14.43
C LEU A 15 10.32 6.67 -15.39
N TYR A 16 9.48 5.81 -14.83
CA TYR A 16 8.32 5.27 -15.51
C TYR A 16 7.05 5.85 -14.90
N CYS A 17 6.07 6.19 -15.71
CA CYS A 17 4.76 6.65 -15.30
C CYS A 17 3.71 5.65 -15.76
N GLY A 18 2.93 5.11 -14.82
CA GLY A 18 1.89 4.12 -15.11
C GLY A 18 1.52 3.27 -13.89
N ASP A 19 0.68 2.29 -14.10
CA ASP A 19 0.37 1.30 -13.09
C ASP A 19 1.63 0.51 -12.68
N ALA A 20 1.81 0.34 -11.37
CA ALA A 20 3.03 -0.28 -10.85
C ALA A 20 3.14 -1.75 -11.24
N LEU A 21 2.04 -2.52 -11.17
CA LEU A 21 2.04 -3.94 -11.51
C LEU A 21 2.34 -4.15 -12.99
N GLU A 22 1.67 -3.38 -13.87
CA GLU A 22 1.87 -3.47 -15.31
C GLU A 22 3.27 -2.99 -15.73
N THR A 23 3.84 -2.04 -15.01
CA THR A 23 5.22 -1.58 -15.22
C THR A 23 6.22 -2.66 -14.79
N LEU A 24 6.05 -3.24 -13.61
CA LEU A 24 6.90 -4.31 -13.09
C LEU A 24 6.93 -5.53 -14.04
N LYS A 25 5.80 -5.97 -14.55
CA LYS A 25 5.70 -7.09 -15.51
C LYS A 25 6.57 -6.92 -16.75
N ARG A 26 6.96 -5.69 -17.08
CA ARG A 26 7.75 -5.35 -18.27
C ARG A 26 9.23 -5.15 -17.96
N LEU A 27 9.62 -5.11 -16.69
CA LEU A 27 11.03 -5.08 -16.29
C LEU A 27 11.64 -6.48 -16.38
N PRO A 28 12.94 -6.59 -16.72
CA PRO A 28 13.63 -7.86 -16.74
C PRO A 28 13.69 -8.55 -15.37
N ASP A 29 13.72 -9.86 -15.37
CA ASP A 29 14.00 -10.65 -14.18
C ASP A 29 15.37 -10.29 -13.61
N GLU A 30 15.52 -10.38 -12.29
CA GLU A 30 16.79 -10.22 -11.56
C GLU A 30 17.61 -8.98 -11.95
N SER A 31 16.92 -7.89 -12.35
CA SER A 31 17.54 -6.64 -12.82
C SER A 31 17.73 -5.57 -11.72
N VAL A 32 17.10 -5.75 -10.55
CA VAL A 32 17.04 -4.76 -9.47
C VAL A 32 17.70 -5.31 -8.20
N HIS A 33 18.52 -4.50 -7.54
CA HIS A 33 19.22 -4.89 -6.31
C HIS A 33 18.41 -4.61 -5.03
N CYS A 34 17.58 -3.57 -5.06
CA CYS A 34 16.81 -3.14 -3.90
C CYS A 34 15.51 -2.48 -4.33
N CYS A 35 14.43 -2.75 -3.61
CA CYS A 35 13.17 -2.04 -3.72
C CYS A 35 12.89 -1.33 -2.40
N VAL A 36 12.65 -0.01 -2.45
CA VAL A 36 12.20 0.80 -1.31
C VAL A 36 10.87 1.42 -1.67
N THR A 37 9.82 1.13 -0.92
CA THR A 37 8.48 1.57 -1.29
C THR A 37 7.57 1.81 -0.08
N SER A 38 6.57 2.67 -0.29
CA SER A 38 5.45 2.90 0.61
C SER A 38 4.17 2.87 -0.23
N PRO A 39 3.52 1.72 -0.38
CA PRO A 39 2.30 1.59 -1.17
C PRO A 39 1.14 2.34 -0.52
N PRO A 40 0.01 2.53 -1.22
CA PRO A 40 -1.20 3.08 -0.62
C PRO A 40 -1.65 2.24 0.58
N TYR A 41 -1.86 2.89 1.73
CA TYR A 41 -2.28 2.20 2.95
C TYR A 41 -3.78 1.90 2.91
N TYR A 42 -4.17 0.77 3.49
CA TYR A 42 -5.57 0.33 3.53
C TYR A 42 -6.49 1.36 4.20
N GLY A 43 -7.55 1.77 3.48
CA GLY A 43 -8.57 2.69 3.97
C GLY A 43 -8.08 4.10 4.31
N LEU A 44 -6.87 4.50 3.90
CA LEU A 44 -6.29 5.77 4.31
C LEU A 44 -6.63 6.93 3.37
N ARG A 45 -6.49 6.74 2.07
CA ARG A 45 -6.67 7.82 1.08
C ARG A 45 -7.33 7.30 -0.19
N ASP A 46 -8.25 8.11 -0.70
CA ASP A 46 -8.74 8.02 -2.06
C ASP A 46 -8.00 9.05 -2.92
N TYR A 47 -7.30 8.59 -3.94
CA TYR A 47 -6.60 9.43 -4.92
C TYR A 47 -7.45 9.74 -6.14
N GLY A 48 -8.70 9.24 -6.21
CA GLY A 48 -9.62 9.45 -7.32
C GLY A 48 -9.22 8.73 -8.61
N VAL A 49 -8.44 7.66 -8.49
CA VAL A 49 -8.00 6.83 -9.61
C VAL A 49 -8.72 5.49 -9.55
N GLU A 50 -9.40 5.12 -10.63
CA GLU A 50 -10.07 3.83 -10.71
C GLU A 50 -9.07 2.67 -10.57
N GLY A 51 -9.41 1.67 -9.76
CA GLY A 51 -8.56 0.50 -9.52
C GLY A 51 -7.39 0.73 -8.58
N GLN A 52 -7.29 1.92 -7.94
CA GLN A 52 -6.23 2.16 -6.96
C GLN A 52 -6.24 1.13 -5.82
N LEU A 53 -5.05 0.82 -5.31
CA LEU A 53 -4.88 0.01 -4.11
C LEU A 53 -5.24 0.80 -2.85
N GLY A 54 -5.70 0.09 -1.81
CA GLY A 54 -6.03 0.66 -0.51
C GLY A 54 -7.52 0.98 -0.32
N LEU A 55 -8.37 0.76 -1.34
CA LEU A 55 -9.81 0.97 -1.28
C LEU A 55 -10.62 -0.34 -1.37
N GLU A 56 -9.98 -1.47 -1.22
CA GLU A 56 -10.62 -2.79 -1.22
C GLU A 56 -11.69 -2.89 -0.14
N GLN A 57 -12.69 -3.76 -0.34
CA GLN A 57 -13.78 -3.92 0.61
C GLN A 57 -13.31 -4.56 1.93
N THR A 58 -12.35 -5.46 1.84
CA THR A 58 -11.81 -6.17 3.00
C THR A 58 -10.29 -6.08 3.07
N PRO A 59 -9.69 -6.20 4.28
CA PRO A 59 -8.24 -6.31 4.43
C PRO A 59 -7.64 -7.46 3.62
N ASP A 60 -8.34 -8.61 3.57
CA ASP A 60 -7.86 -9.79 2.85
C ASP A 60 -7.76 -9.55 1.34
N GLU A 61 -8.72 -8.86 0.75
CA GLU A 61 -8.66 -8.46 -0.67
C GLU A 61 -7.48 -7.52 -0.94
N TYR A 62 -7.26 -6.56 -0.03
CA TYR A 62 -6.11 -5.65 -0.12
C TYR A 62 -4.79 -6.43 -0.04
N ILE A 63 -4.65 -7.34 0.93
CA ILE A 63 -3.46 -8.18 1.10
C ILE A 63 -3.22 -9.04 -0.14
N ALA A 64 -4.27 -9.65 -0.69
CA ALA A 64 -4.15 -10.47 -1.90
C ALA A 64 -3.59 -9.68 -3.08
N LYS A 65 -4.11 -8.47 -3.34
CA LYS A 65 -3.59 -7.59 -4.40
C LYS A 65 -2.15 -7.13 -4.13
N MET A 66 -1.83 -6.83 -2.87
CA MET A 66 -0.45 -6.48 -2.50
C MET A 66 0.52 -7.62 -2.76
N VAL A 67 0.12 -8.88 -2.48
CA VAL A 67 0.93 -10.06 -2.78
C VAL A 67 1.18 -10.16 -4.29
N GLU A 68 0.19 -9.89 -5.14
CA GLU A 68 0.38 -9.89 -6.60
C GLU A 68 1.45 -8.88 -7.05
N VAL A 69 1.40 -7.65 -6.53
CA VAL A 69 2.40 -6.62 -6.83
C VAL A 69 3.79 -7.06 -6.35
N PHE A 70 3.89 -7.53 -5.11
CA PHE A 70 5.19 -7.91 -4.55
C PHE A 70 5.74 -9.22 -5.12
N ARG A 71 4.93 -10.07 -5.72
CA ARG A 71 5.40 -11.21 -6.51
C ARG A 71 6.19 -10.74 -7.72
N GLU A 72 5.73 -9.71 -8.42
CA GLU A 72 6.47 -9.09 -9.51
C GLU A 72 7.71 -8.33 -9.01
N VAL A 73 7.64 -7.65 -7.87
CA VAL A 73 8.84 -7.07 -7.22
C VAL A 73 9.89 -8.15 -6.95
N ARG A 74 9.48 -9.31 -6.43
CA ARG A 74 10.39 -10.43 -6.19
C ARG A 74 11.01 -10.96 -7.47
N ARG A 75 10.25 -11.07 -8.56
CA ARG A 75 10.76 -11.53 -9.86
C ARG A 75 11.84 -10.59 -10.41
N VAL A 76 11.65 -9.28 -10.30
CA VAL A 76 12.63 -8.31 -10.80
C VAL A 76 13.83 -8.10 -9.87
N LEU A 77 13.70 -8.43 -8.59
CA LEU A 77 14.82 -8.41 -7.65
C LEU A 77 15.77 -9.57 -7.92
N ARG A 78 17.06 -9.29 -7.81
CA ARG A 78 18.10 -10.32 -7.79
C ARG A 78 17.91 -11.26 -6.60
N SER A 79 18.48 -12.46 -6.68
CA SER A 79 18.41 -13.47 -5.60
C SER A 79 18.97 -12.99 -4.25
N ASP A 80 19.90 -12.01 -4.28
CA ASP A 80 20.49 -11.33 -3.12
C ASP A 80 19.83 -9.96 -2.83
N GLY A 81 18.78 -9.60 -3.59
CA GLY A 81 18.11 -8.32 -3.49
C GLY A 81 17.25 -8.17 -2.24
N THR A 82 16.98 -6.93 -1.86
CA THR A 82 16.22 -6.61 -0.65
C THR A 82 14.99 -5.75 -0.92
N LEU A 83 13.90 -6.02 -0.18
CA LEU A 83 12.70 -5.19 -0.14
C LEU A 83 12.63 -4.45 1.20
N TRP A 84 12.47 -3.12 1.13
CA TRP A 84 12.21 -2.23 2.26
C TRP A 84 10.81 -1.65 2.10
N LEU A 85 9.89 -2.17 2.88
CA LEU A 85 8.47 -1.86 2.79
C LEU A 85 8.03 -1.03 3.98
N ASN A 86 7.67 0.23 3.74
CA ASN A 86 7.05 1.08 4.76
C ASN A 86 5.52 0.98 4.62
N ILE A 87 4.84 0.52 5.67
CA ILE A 87 3.40 0.38 5.68
C ILE A 87 2.84 0.71 7.07
N GLY A 88 1.73 1.43 7.10
CA GLY A 88 1.01 1.75 8.33
C GLY A 88 -0.23 0.90 8.51
N ASP A 89 -0.66 0.79 9.77
CA ASP A 89 -1.91 0.14 10.14
C ASP A 89 -3.06 1.15 10.23
N SER A 90 -4.25 0.63 10.33
CA SER A 90 -5.50 1.39 10.55
C SER A 90 -6.30 0.76 11.68
N TYR A 91 -7.12 1.57 12.36
CA TYR A 91 -8.05 1.08 13.35
C TYR A 91 -9.40 0.75 12.72
N ASP A 92 -10.00 -0.37 13.11
CA ASP A 92 -11.36 -0.69 12.71
C ASP A 92 -12.36 0.32 13.32
N GLY A 93 -13.33 0.76 12.49
CA GLY A 93 -14.36 1.71 12.94
C GLY A 93 -13.84 3.09 13.33
N SER A 94 -12.58 3.43 13.03
CA SER A 94 -12.08 4.79 13.21
C SER A 94 -12.72 5.71 12.18
N GLY A 95 -13.95 6.14 12.44
CA GLY A 95 -14.53 7.32 11.79
C GLY A 95 -13.64 8.51 12.12
N LYS A 96 -12.67 8.80 11.25
CA LYS A 96 -11.67 9.85 11.44
C LYS A 96 -12.34 11.18 11.73
N GLY A 97 -12.64 11.45 13.01
CA GLY A 97 -13.07 12.76 13.48
C GLY A 97 -14.36 13.28 12.87
N ARG A 98 -15.33 12.45 12.54
CA ARG A 98 -16.70 12.91 12.27
C ARG A 98 -17.48 13.05 13.56
N ASN A 99 -18.11 14.21 13.74
CA ASN A 99 -19.13 14.41 14.74
C ASN A 99 -20.39 13.56 14.42
N ALA A 100 -21.26 13.36 15.39
CA ALA A 100 -22.53 12.65 15.18
C ALA A 100 -23.43 13.28 14.10
N ASP A 101 -23.20 14.55 13.76
CA ASP A 101 -23.89 15.32 12.71
C ASP A 101 -23.23 15.19 11.31
N GLY A 102 -22.18 14.38 11.19
CA GLY A 102 -21.46 14.17 9.93
C GLY A 102 -20.39 15.23 9.61
N THR A 103 -20.23 16.25 10.46
CA THR A 103 -19.18 17.26 10.28
C THR A 103 -17.82 16.75 10.76
N HIS A 104 -16.72 17.30 10.22
CA HIS A 104 -15.37 16.92 10.64
C HIS A 104 -14.95 17.63 11.93
N GLN A 105 -14.41 16.88 12.90
CA GLN A 105 -13.80 17.46 14.09
C GLN A 105 -12.44 18.09 13.75
N GLY A 106 -12.40 19.41 13.76
CA GLY A 106 -11.19 20.18 13.96
C GLY A 106 -10.28 20.39 12.75
N GLY A 107 -9.81 21.61 12.60
CA GLY A 107 -8.88 22.09 11.58
C GLY A 107 -7.42 21.65 11.80
N GLY A 108 -7.15 20.37 11.84
CA GLY A 108 -5.78 19.85 11.79
C GLY A 108 -5.24 19.79 10.36
N LYS A 109 -3.92 19.57 10.21
CA LYS A 109 -3.25 19.42 8.90
C LYS A 109 -3.89 18.37 7.97
N GLN A 110 -4.73 17.47 8.50
CA GLN A 110 -5.49 16.49 7.73
C GLN A 110 -6.76 17.07 7.10
N GLY A 111 -7.30 18.17 7.63
CA GLY A 111 -8.49 18.85 7.10
C GLY A 111 -8.23 19.64 5.80
N THR A 112 -6.99 19.86 5.41
CA THR A 112 -6.61 20.59 4.19
C THR A 112 -6.24 19.71 3.02
N SER A 113 -6.13 18.39 3.22
CA SER A 113 -5.88 17.43 2.13
C SER A 113 -7.21 17.02 1.51
N LYS A 114 -7.46 17.43 0.26
CA LYS A 114 -8.70 17.16 -0.47
C LYS A 114 -9.09 15.68 -0.47
N GLY A 115 -8.13 14.78 -0.65
CA GLY A 115 -8.34 13.33 -0.58
C GLY A 115 -8.64 12.78 0.83
N SER A 116 -8.33 13.53 1.90
CA SER A 116 -8.66 13.13 3.28
C SER A 116 -10.07 13.52 3.70
N ILE A 117 -10.68 14.48 3.02
CA ILE A 117 -12.02 15.02 3.37
C ILE A 117 -13.12 14.31 2.60
N GLU A 118 -12.94 14.11 1.30
CA GLU A 118 -13.97 13.55 0.41
C GLU A 118 -13.92 12.00 0.32
N GLY A 119 -12.75 11.37 0.57
CA GLY A 119 -12.53 9.94 0.45
C GLY A 119 -12.36 9.18 1.77
N SER A 120 -12.75 9.77 2.91
CA SER A 120 -12.64 9.08 4.20
C SER A 120 -13.66 7.96 4.30
N ILE A 121 -13.29 6.78 3.86
CA ILE A 121 -14.09 5.56 4.01
C ILE A 121 -14.01 5.15 5.47
N SER A 122 -15.08 5.40 6.23
CA SER A 122 -15.32 4.71 7.50
C SER A 122 -15.68 3.27 7.15
N LYS A 123 -14.69 2.44 6.93
CA LYS A 123 -14.91 1.00 6.78
C LYS A 123 -14.85 0.36 8.16
N THR A 124 -15.99 -0.06 8.63
CA THR A 124 -16.05 -1.17 9.59
C THR A 124 -15.63 -2.41 8.81
N VAL A 125 -14.63 -3.12 9.28
CA VAL A 125 -14.26 -4.42 8.69
C VAL A 125 -15.46 -5.35 8.87
N THR A 126 -16.29 -5.44 7.81
CA THR A 126 -17.46 -6.31 7.80
C THR A 126 -16.97 -7.75 7.72
N GLY A 127 -17.10 -8.47 8.83
CA GLY A 127 -16.71 -9.88 8.88
C GLY A 127 -16.36 -10.38 10.28
N GLY A 128 -16.38 -9.52 11.29
CA GLY A 128 -16.30 -9.94 12.70
C GLY A 128 -14.90 -10.33 13.20
N ALA A 129 -13.85 -10.14 12.42
CA ALA A 129 -12.47 -10.42 12.83
C ALA A 129 -11.91 -9.35 13.78
N CYS A 130 -12.34 -8.10 13.65
CA CYS A 130 -11.91 -6.98 14.48
C CYS A 130 -13.08 -6.39 15.29
N LYS A 131 -12.79 -5.90 16.47
CA LYS A 131 -13.69 -5.07 17.26
C LYS A 131 -13.46 -3.61 16.94
N ALA A 132 -14.48 -2.78 17.07
CA ALA A 132 -14.33 -1.34 16.92
C ALA A 132 -13.16 -0.84 17.79
N LYS A 133 -12.24 -0.08 17.17
CA LYS A 133 -10.98 0.45 17.73
C LYS A 133 -9.82 -0.54 17.84
N ASP A 134 -9.97 -1.79 17.41
CA ASP A 134 -8.81 -2.68 17.25
C ASP A 134 -7.93 -2.19 16.09
N LEU A 135 -6.63 -2.42 16.18
CA LEU A 135 -5.76 -2.37 15.02
C LEU A 135 -6.14 -3.51 14.07
N ILE A 136 -6.26 -3.23 12.78
CA ILE A 136 -6.61 -4.23 11.78
C ILE A 136 -5.48 -5.25 11.62
N GLY A 137 -4.22 -4.82 11.80
CA GLY A 137 -3.06 -5.68 11.70
C GLY A 137 -2.48 -5.77 10.29
N ILE A 138 -2.75 -4.80 9.42
CA ILE A 138 -2.29 -4.78 8.02
C ILE A 138 -0.79 -5.08 7.87
N PRO A 139 0.14 -4.47 8.64
CA PRO A 139 1.56 -4.73 8.48
C PRO A 139 1.92 -6.21 8.70
N TRP A 140 1.35 -6.83 9.74
CA TRP A 140 1.59 -8.24 10.06
C TRP A 140 0.93 -9.19 9.06
N MET A 141 -0.32 -8.90 8.66
CA MET A 141 -1.02 -9.67 7.64
C MET A 141 -0.21 -9.70 6.34
N LEU A 142 0.27 -8.53 5.88
CA LEU A 142 1.08 -8.44 4.68
C LEU A 142 2.42 -9.16 4.84
N ALA A 143 3.12 -8.96 5.96
CA ALA A 143 4.40 -9.63 6.22
C ALA A 143 4.27 -11.15 6.19
N PHE A 144 3.22 -11.71 6.80
CA PHE A 144 2.98 -13.15 6.80
C PHE A 144 2.51 -13.68 5.45
N ALA A 145 1.68 -12.92 4.73
CA ALA A 145 1.25 -13.28 3.37
C ALA A 145 2.44 -13.31 2.39
N LEU A 146 3.30 -12.30 2.43
CA LEU A 146 4.53 -12.28 1.63
C LEU A 146 5.46 -13.44 1.99
N ARG A 147 5.63 -13.74 3.28
CA ARG A 147 6.41 -14.91 3.71
C ARG A 147 5.82 -16.22 3.17
N ALA A 148 4.50 -16.37 3.18
CA ALA A 148 3.82 -17.53 2.60
C ALA A 148 3.98 -17.60 1.08
N ASP A 149 4.10 -16.46 0.40
CA ASP A 149 4.39 -16.34 -1.04
C ASP A 149 5.89 -16.54 -1.38
N GLY A 150 6.73 -16.84 -0.39
CA GLY A 150 8.13 -17.24 -0.57
C GLY A 150 9.17 -16.13 -0.32
N TRP A 151 8.77 -15.02 0.31
CA TRP A 151 9.70 -14.03 0.83
C TRP A 151 10.33 -14.46 2.16
N TYR A 152 11.49 -13.91 2.49
CA TYR A 152 12.08 -14.03 3.82
C TYR A 152 11.75 -12.79 4.64
N LEU A 153 10.97 -12.96 5.72
CA LEU A 153 10.78 -11.91 6.71
C LEU A 153 12.02 -11.82 7.59
N ARG A 154 12.83 -10.79 7.41
CA ARG A 154 14.14 -10.66 8.07
C ARG A 154 14.09 -9.79 9.30
N GLN A 155 13.34 -8.71 9.26
CA GLN A 155 13.31 -7.72 10.33
C GLN A 155 12.03 -6.90 10.28
N ASP A 156 11.54 -6.55 11.47
CA ASP A 156 10.56 -5.50 11.70
C ASP A 156 11.28 -4.25 12.23
N ILE A 157 10.94 -3.08 11.64
CA ILE A 157 11.51 -1.80 12.02
C ILE A 157 10.37 -0.86 12.38
N ILE A 158 10.24 -0.54 13.65
CA ILE A 158 9.21 0.38 14.12
C ILE A 158 9.69 1.81 13.94
N TRP A 159 8.94 2.57 13.13
CA TRP A 159 9.18 3.99 12.95
C TRP A 159 8.60 4.77 14.13
N ASN A 160 9.45 5.15 15.05
CA ASN A 160 9.09 5.99 16.18
C ASN A 160 9.10 7.48 15.77
N LYS A 161 8.02 8.20 16.10
CA LYS A 161 7.88 9.66 15.88
C LYS A 161 7.97 10.40 17.19
#